data_50b36f06c14fd4c1dc237b48949066c1
#
_entry.id   50b36f06c14fd4c1dc237b48949066c1
#
_cell.length_a   1.000
_cell.length_b   1.000
_cell.length_c   1.000
_cell.angle_alpha   90.00
_cell.angle_beta   90.00
_cell.angle_gamma   90.00
#
_symmetry.space_group_name_H-M   'P 1'
#
loop_
_entity.id
_entity.type
_entity.pdbx_description
1 polymer ?
#
loop_
_entity_poly.entity_id
_entity_poly.type
_entity_poly.pdbx_seq_one_letter_code
_entity_poly.pdbx_strand_id
1 'polypeptide(L)'
;MSLTLTDITLTYPDGENRLTALDRVSLEVPQGSLTAVVGPSGSGKSSLLAVAATLITPDAGTVTIDGISTTGLTRGELTALRRHLIGIVFQQPNLLPSLTAAEQLQVMAQIDGRKPRTARNRALELLDAVGLADLADRRPHQLSGGQRQRVNIARALMNDPTVLLVDEPTSALDHERGAAVIDLITRLTRRQATATVLVTHDPTHLTAADRIAEVHDGRLHLPAPARGHGGP
;
A
#
# COMPACT_ATOMS: atom_id res chain seq x y z
N MET A 1 -12.21 -4.36 -11.19
CA MET A 1 -11.27 -4.86 -10.16
C MET A 1 -9.98 -4.09 -10.34
N SER A 2 -9.43 -3.47 -9.29
CA SER A 2 -8.24 -2.63 -9.49
C SER A 2 -6.92 -3.38 -9.28
N LEU A 3 -6.88 -4.49 -8.53
CA LEU A 3 -5.68 -5.34 -8.38
C LEU A 3 -6.08 -6.81 -8.41
N THR A 4 -5.42 -7.58 -9.28
CA THR A 4 -5.56 -9.04 -9.35
C THR A 4 -4.17 -9.67 -9.46
N LEU A 5 -3.87 -10.59 -8.57
CA LEU A 5 -2.73 -11.48 -8.60
C LEU A 5 -3.25 -12.88 -8.92
N THR A 6 -2.67 -13.57 -9.91
CA THR A 6 -3.12 -14.91 -10.33
C THR A 6 -1.93 -15.86 -10.34
N ASP A 7 -1.98 -16.89 -9.48
CA ASP A 7 -1.01 -17.98 -9.37
C ASP A 7 0.45 -17.51 -9.26
N ILE A 8 0.68 -16.46 -8.50
CA ILE A 8 2.00 -15.85 -8.32
C ILE A 8 2.96 -16.81 -7.61
N THR A 9 4.05 -17.13 -8.27
CA THR A 9 5.17 -17.87 -7.69
C THR A 9 6.43 -17.03 -7.74
N LEU A 10 7.13 -16.92 -6.61
CA LEU A 10 8.38 -16.18 -6.49
C LEU A 10 9.37 -16.97 -5.65
N THR A 11 10.59 -17.12 -6.15
CA THR A 11 11.68 -17.78 -5.43
C THR A 11 12.91 -16.88 -5.38
N TYR A 12 13.68 -17.00 -4.31
CA TYR A 12 14.99 -16.36 -4.14
C TYR A 12 16.12 -17.37 -4.11
N PRO A 13 17.32 -17.03 -4.58
CA PRO A 13 18.50 -17.84 -4.36
C PRO A 13 18.81 -18.00 -2.87
N ASP A 14 19.11 -19.21 -2.42
CA ASP A 14 19.51 -19.53 -1.05
C ASP A 14 20.67 -20.54 -1.10
N GLY A 15 21.88 -20.02 -1.28
CA GLY A 15 23.05 -20.83 -1.57
C GLY A 15 22.88 -21.64 -2.87
N GLU A 16 23.00 -22.96 -2.79
CA GLU A 16 22.75 -23.89 -3.91
C GLU A 16 21.25 -24.22 -4.11
N ASN A 17 20.38 -23.80 -3.15
CA ASN A 17 18.94 -24.03 -3.20
C ASN A 17 18.15 -22.79 -3.61
N ARG A 18 16.83 -22.93 -3.70
CA ARG A 18 15.90 -21.83 -3.90
C ARG A 18 14.89 -21.80 -2.75
N LEU A 19 14.74 -20.64 -2.13
CA LEU A 19 13.70 -20.38 -1.13
C LEU A 19 12.44 -19.91 -1.86
N THR A 20 11.34 -20.65 -1.72
CA THR A 20 10.03 -20.21 -2.25
C THR A 20 9.43 -19.17 -1.31
N ALA A 21 9.36 -17.93 -1.75
CA ALA A 21 8.78 -16.82 -1.00
C ALA A 21 7.27 -16.69 -1.24
N LEU A 22 6.78 -17.05 -2.44
CA LEU A 22 5.37 -17.12 -2.80
C LEU A 22 5.13 -18.38 -3.62
N ASP A 23 4.10 -19.17 -3.24
CA ASP A 23 3.71 -20.43 -3.89
C ASP A 23 2.26 -20.34 -4.37
N ARG A 24 2.08 -20.05 -5.67
CA ARG A 24 0.78 -19.94 -6.37
C ARG A 24 -0.24 -19.05 -5.66
N VAL A 25 0.20 -17.88 -5.24
CA VAL A 25 -0.64 -16.91 -4.53
C VAL A 25 -1.60 -16.24 -5.51
N SER A 26 -2.89 -16.29 -5.20
CA SER A 26 -3.94 -15.58 -5.93
C SER A 26 -4.70 -14.65 -4.97
N LEU A 27 -4.87 -13.39 -5.39
CA LEU A 27 -5.53 -12.36 -4.59
C LEU A 27 -6.26 -11.39 -5.51
N GLU A 28 -7.52 -11.10 -5.19
CA GLU A 28 -8.31 -10.07 -5.86
C GLU A 28 -8.70 -9.00 -4.86
N VAL A 29 -8.43 -7.75 -5.20
CA VAL A 29 -8.77 -6.57 -4.39
C VAL A 29 -9.66 -5.65 -5.21
N PRO A 30 -10.95 -5.59 -4.89
CA PRO A 30 -11.89 -4.69 -5.56
C PRO A 30 -11.58 -3.22 -5.30
N GLN A 31 -11.98 -2.37 -6.22
CA GLN A 31 -11.93 -0.92 -6.05
C GLN A 31 -12.72 -0.48 -4.81
N GLY A 32 -12.16 0.45 -4.03
CA GLY A 32 -12.78 0.97 -2.82
C GLY A 32 -12.75 0.02 -1.62
N SER A 33 -12.12 -1.17 -1.74
CA SER A 33 -12.00 -2.14 -0.65
C SER A 33 -10.59 -2.18 -0.06
N LEU A 34 -10.52 -2.53 1.22
CA LEU A 34 -9.29 -2.77 1.96
C LEU A 34 -9.18 -4.28 2.27
N THR A 35 -8.16 -4.91 1.72
CA THR A 35 -7.77 -6.28 2.08
C THR A 35 -6.53 -6.24 2.96
N ALA A 36 -6.67 -6.73 4.19
CA ALA A 36 -5.54 -6.91 5.09
C ALA A 36 -4.86 -8.26 4.82
N VAL A 37 -3.54 -8.25 4.77
CA VAL A 37 -2.71 -9.44 4.62
C VAL A 37 -1.90 -9.62 5.90
N VAL A 38 -2.18 -10.67 6.65
CA VAL A 38 -1.53 -10.97 7.93
C VAL A 38 -0.68 -12.23 7.85
N GLY A 39 0.21 -12.40 8.80
CA GLY A 39 1.05 -13.60 8.92
C GLY A 39 2.34 -13.33 9.68
N PRO A 40 3.08 -14.36 10.08
CA PRO A 40 4.32 -14.23 10.80
C PRO A 40 5.41 -13.53 9.97
N SER A 41 6.47 -13.08 10.64
CA SER A 41 7.65 -12.53 9.96
C SER A 41 8.26 -13.60 9.03
N GLY A 42 8.68 -13.20 7.83
CA GLY A 42 9.25 -14.14 6.84
C GLY A 42 8.22 -14.94 6.04
N SER A 43 6.90 -14.81 6.26
CA SER A 43 5.88 -15.59 5.55
C SER A 43 5.68 -15.23 4.07
N GLY A 44 6.33 -14.16 3.55
CA GLY A 44 6.20 -13.73 2.15
C GLY A 44 5.42 -12.44 1.93
N LYS A 45 4.92 -11.77 2.99
CA LYS A 45 4.09 -10.54 2.88
C LYS A 45 4.77 -9.40 2.12
N SER A 46 6.02 -9.09 2.45
CA SER A 46 6.78 -8.03 1.75
C SER A 46 7.08 -8.42 0.30
N SER A 47 7.29 -9.71 0.03
CA SER A 47 7.43 -10.23 -1.35
C SER A 47 6.14 -10.07 -2.14
N LEU A 48 4.99 -10.33 -1.50
CA LEU A 48 3.67 -10.12 -2.11
C LEU A 48 3.46 -8.64 -2.48
N LEU A 49 3.77 -7.70 -1.56
CA LEU A 49 3.69 -6.27 -1.85
C LEU A 49 4.67 -5.85 -2.96
N ALA A 50 5.90 -6.38 -2.97
CA ALA A 50 6.89 -6.05 -3.98
C ALA A 50 6.45 -6.53 -5.39
N VAL A 51 5.81 -7.70 -5.49
CA VAL A 51 5.21 -8.19 -6.74
C VAL A 51 4.00 -7.36 -7.14
N ALA A 52 3.08 -7.07 -6.20
CA ALA A 52 1.91 -6.22 -6.45
C ALA A 52 2.32 -4.80 -6.87
N ALA A 53 3.43 -4.27 -6.31
CA ALA A 53 4.04 -3.00 -6.69
C ALA A 53 4.80 -3.07 -8.02
N THR A 54 4.87 -4.21 -8.69
CA THR A 54 5.69 -4.43 -9.90
C THR A 54 7.18 -4.09 -9.73
N LEU A 55 7.68 -4.13 -8.49
CA LEU A 55 9.09 -3.94 -8.16
C LEU A 55 9.91 -5.21 -8.45
N ILE A 56 9.26 -6.37 -8.29
CA ILE A 56 9.82 -7.69 -8.57
C ILE A 56 8.90 -8.38 -9.57
N THR A 57 9.47 -8.94 -10.62
CA THR A 57 8.75 -9.81 -11.56
C THR A 57 8.68 -11.20 -10.96
N PRO A 58 7.50 -11.83 -10.83
CA PRO A 58 7.38 -13.20 -10.32
C PRO A 58 7.95 -14.20 -11.32
N ASP A 59 8.35 -15.39 -10.85
CA ASP A 59 8.82 -16.49 -11.70
C ASP A 59 7.67 -17.07 -12.53
N ALA A 60 6.44 -17.06 -12.00
CA ALA A 60 5.21 -17.48 -12.68
C ALA A 60 3.99 -16.71 -12.16
N GLY A 61 2.91 -16.75 -12.93
CA GLY A 61 1.67 -16.05 -12.64
C GLY A 61 1.58 -14.68 -13.29
N THR A 62 0.49 -13.97 -13.04
CA THR A 62 0.21 -12.65 -13.64
C THR A 62 -0.25 -11.64 -12.62
N VAL A 63 0.17 -10.38 -12.79
CA VAL A 63 -0.32 -9.22 -12.04
C VAL A 63 -1.13 -8.36 -13.01
N THR A 64 -2.35 -8.02 -12.62
CA THR A 64 -3.22 -7.10 -13.36
C THR A 64 -3.59 -5.92 -12.48
N ILE A 65 -3.37 -4.70 -12.95
CA ILE A 65 -3.62 -3.45 -12.26
C ILE A 65 -4.55 -2.61 -13.14
N ASP A 66 -5.72 -2.30 -12.61
CA ASP A 66 -6.76 -1.56 -13.33
C ASP A 66 -7.06 -2.10 -14.75
N GLY A 67 -7.12 -3.42 -14.88
CA GLY A 67 -7.32 -4.13 -16.14
C GLY A 67 -6.07 -4.26 -17.04
N ILE A 68 -4.95 -3.66 -16.65
CA ILE A 68 -3.69 -3.72 -17.40
C ILE A 68 -2.85 -4.89 -16.88
N SER A 69 -2.60 -5.92 -17.72
CA SER A 69 -1.65 -6.98 -17.39
C SER A 69 -0.22 -6.45 -17.42
N THR A 70 0.56 -6.81 -16.41
CA THR A 70 1.98 -6.43 -16.34
C THR A 70 2.90 -7.38 -17.14
N THR A 71 2.35 -8.49 -17.61
CA THR A 71 3.11 -9.49 -18.37
C THR A 71 3.58 -8.92 -19.71
N GLY A 72 4.87 -9.02 -19.98
CA GLY A 72 5.48 -8.54 -21.22
C GLY A 72 5.77 -7.04 -21.27
N LEU A 73 5.39 -6.27 -20.23
CA LEU A 73 5.74 -4.86 -20.16
C LEU A 73 7.24 -4.65 -19.93
N THR A 74 7.79 -3.67 -20.61
CA THR A 74 9.17 -3.21 -20.42
C THR A 74 9.35 -2.54 -19.04
N ARG A 75 10.59 -2.40 -18.58
CA ARG A 75 10.91 -1.67 -17.35
C ARG A 75 10.38 -0.23 -17.35
N GLY A 76 10.40 0.43 -18.51
CA GLY A 76 9.89 1.79 -18.68
C GLY A 76 8.38 1.85 -18.49
N GLU A 77 7.63 0.93 -19.09
CA GLU A 77 6.18 0.80 -18.97
C GLU A 77 5.76 0.44 -17.53
N LEU A 78 6.45 -0.50 -16.87
CA LEU A 78 6.22 -0.82 -15.46
C LEU A 78 6.50 0.39 -14.55
N THR A 79 7.51 1.21 -14.87
CA THR A 79 7.81 2.43 -14.11
C THR A 79 6.73 3.48 -14.31
N ALA A 80 6.20 3.65 -15.52
CA ALA A 80 5.07 4.53 -15.80
C ALA A 80 3.81 4.06 -15.08
N LEU A 81 3.49 2.76 -15.15
CA LEU A 81 2.36 2.15 -14.46
C LEU A 81 2.42 2.39 -12.94
N ARG A 82 3.58 2.13 -12.31
CA ARG A 82 3.76 2.41 -10.86
C ARG A 82 3.50 3.86 -10.54
N ARG A 83 4.06 4.78 -11.30
CA ARG A 83 3.96 6.22 -11.07
C ARG A 83 2.53 6.73 -11.14
N HIS A 84 1.72 6.17 -12.04
CA HIS A 84 0.35 6.62 -12.25
C HIS A 84 -0.70 5.87 -11.44
N LEU A 85 -0.53 4.55 -11.26
CA LEU A 85 -1.59 3.70 -10.74
C LEU A 85 -1.34 3.15 -9.33
N ILE A 86 -0.11 3.24 -8.80
CA ILE A 86 0.23 2.62 -7.52
C ILE A 86 0.73 3.68 -6.53
N GLY A 87 0.07 3.77 -5.38
CA GLY A 87 0.57 4.45 -4.19
C GLY A 87 1.21 3.44 -3.25
N ILE A 88 2.36 3.79 -2.66
CA ILE A 88 3.03 2.93 -1.69
C ILE A 88 3.23 3.70 -0.39
N VAL A 89 2.71 3.15 0.70
CA VAL A 89 2.96 3.58 2.08
C VAL A 89 3.98 2.63 2.69
N PHE A 90 5.19 3.11 2.90
CA PHE A 90 6.27 2.32 3.47
C PHE A 90 6.18 2.25 5.00
N GLN A 91 6.69 1.18 5.57
CA GLN A 91 6.82 0.98 7.02
C GLN A 91 7.52 2.18 7.68
N GLN A 92 8.67 2.58 7.13
CA GLN A 92 9.34 3.82 7.50
C GLN A 92 8.96 4.93 6.52
N PRO A 93 8.53 6.10 6.98
CA PRO A 93 8.10 7.19 6.11
C PRO A 93 9.13 7.65 5.08
N ASN A 94 10.44 7.52 5.37
CA ASN A 94 11.55 7.89 4.48
C ASN A 94 11.34 9.27 3.84
N LEU A 95 10.95 10.25 4.66
CA LEU A 95 10.75 11.62 4.22
C LEU A 95 12.11 12.30 3.98
N LEU A 96 12.20 13.07 2.91
CA LEU A 96 13.40 13.84 2.59
C LEU A 96 13.58 14.97 3.62
N PRO A 97 14.71 15.02 4.37
CA PRO A 97 14.87 15.96 5.49
C PRO A 97 14.80 17.44 5.09
N SER A 98 15.17 17.75 3.85
CA SER A 98 15.19 19.11 3.29
C SER A 98 13.83 19.64 2.87
N LEU A 99 12.84 18.77 2.66
CA LEU A 99 11.51 19.13 2.15
C LEU A 99 10.50 19.28 3.26
N THR A 100 9.60 20.23 3.14
CA THR A 100 8.40 20.39 3.98
C THR A 100 7.37 19.29 3.70
N ALA A 101 6.36 19.14 4.56
CA ALA A 101 5.28 18.16 4.34
C ALA A 101 4.59 18.37 2.97
N ALA A 102 4.30 19.60 2.59
CA ALA A 102 3.71 19.89 1.28
C ALA A 102 4.66 19.56 0.12
N GLU A 103 5.95 19.88 0.25
CA GLU A 103 6.95 19.58 -0.78
C GLU A 103 7.20 18.09 -0.96
N GLN A 104 7.07 17.25 0.11
CA GLN A 104 7.11 15.79 0.00
C GLN A 104 6.06 15.24 -0.97
N LEU A 105 4.88 15.85 -0.99
CA LEU A 105 3.80 15.46 -1.88
C LEU A 105 4.02 16.04 -3.29
N GLN A 106 4.39 17.31 -3.36
CA GLN A 106 4.59 18.03 -4.63
C GLN A 106 5.66 17.37 -5.52
N VAL A 107 6.74 16.84 -4.92
CA VAL A 107 7.79 16.16 -5.68
C VAL A 107 7.24 14.93 -6.44
N MET A 108 6.27 14.21 -5.88
CA MET A 108 5.64 13.07 -6.57
C MET A 108 4.90 13.52 -7.83
N ALA A 109 4.14 14.61 -7.74
CA ALA A 109 3.44 15.19 -8.88
C ALA A 109 4.39 15.78 -9.93
N GLN A 110 5.52 16.36 -9.50
CA GLN A 110 6.53 16.88 -10.42
C GLN A 110 7.21 15.77 -11.23
N ILE A 111 7.54 14.65 -10.58
CA ILE A 111 8.06 13.44 -11.26
C ILE A 111 7.03 12.93 -12.29
N ASP A 112 5.74 13.13 -12.02
CA ASP A 112 4.63 12.78 -12.92
C ASP A 112 4.36 13.84 -14.01
N GLY A 113 5.11 14.95 -14.03
CA GLY A 113 4.97 16.04 -15.02
C GLY A 113 3.81 17.01 -14.75
N ARG A 114 3.17 16.95 -13.58
CA ARG A 114 2.09 17.88 -13.20
C ARG A 114 2.63 19.30 -12.96
N LYS A 115 1.82 20.32 -13.28
CA LYS A 115 2.18 21.73 -13.08
C LYS A 115 2.33 22.05 -11.58
N PRO A 116 3.33 22.86 -11.17
CA PRO A 116 3.60 23.15 -9.75
C PRO A 116 2.40 23.70 -8.97
N ARG A 117 1.60 24.60 -9.59
CA ARG A 117 0.41 25.18 -8.94
C ARG A 117 -0.66 24.15 -8.62
N THR A 118 -0.96 23.26 -9.57
CA THR A 118 -1.93 22.17 -9.39
C THR A 118 -1.43 21.18 -8.34
N ALA A 119 -0.13 20.86 -8.36
CA ALA A 119 0.51 20.01 -7.39
C ALA A 119 0.40 20.57 -5.96
N ARG A 120 0.58 21.89 -5.77
CA ARG A 120 0.46 22.52 -4.44
C ARG A 120 -0.96 22.44 -3.89
N ASN A 121 -1.97 22.74 -4.68
CA ASN A 121 -3.37 22.68 -4.22
C ASN A 121 -3.72 21.24 -3.80
N ARG A 122 -3.40 20.25 -4.63
CA ARG A 122 -3.63 18.84 -4.32
C ARG A 122 -2.88 18.39 -3.07
N ALA A 123 -1.64 18.82 -2.87
CA ALA A 123 -0.87 18.52 -1.68
C ALA A 123 -1.53 19.06 -0.41
N LEU A 124 -2.05 20.28 -0.42
CA LEU A 124 -2.75 20.88 0.71
C LEU A 124 -4.07 20.16 1.01
N GLU A 125 -4.85 19.81 -0.01
CA GLU A 125 -6.08 19.00 0.15
C GLU A 125 -5.79 17.64 0.80
N LEU A 126 -4.71 16.97 0.41
CA LEU A 126 -4.32 15.68 0.98
C LEU A 126 -3.79 15.82 2.41
N LEU A 127 -3.04 16.88 2.70
CA LEU A 127 -2.58 17.16 4.07
C LEU A 127 -3.76 17.49 5.00
N ASP A 128 -4.75 18.22 4.51
CA ASP A 128 -6.00 18.45 5.24
C ASP A 128 -6.74 17.12 5.50
N ALA A 129 -6.87 16.27 4.49
CA ALA A 129 -7.54 14.97 4.60
C ALA A 129 -6.90 14.04 5.63
N VAL A 130 -5.59 14.19 5.91
CA VAL A 130 -4.88 13.45 6.96
C VAL A 130 -4.74 14.23 8.27
N GLY A 131 -5.39 15.41 8.40
CA GLY A 131 -5.39 16.25 9.60
C GLY A 131 -4.05 16.96 9.85
N LEU A 132 -3.37 17.41 8.80
CA LEU A 132 -2.07 18.10 8.84
C LEU A 132 -2.08 19.43 8.08
N ALA A 133 -3.24 20.06 7.90
CA ALA A 133 -3.35 21.34 7.17
C ALA A 133 -2.38 22.41 7.70
N ASP A 134 -2.36 22.60 9.03
CA ASP A 134 -1.52 23.61 9.71
C ASP A 134 -0.03 23.24 9.77
N LEU A 135 0.35 22.04 9.30
CA LEU A 135 1.71 21.52 9.34
C LEU A 135 2.33 21.39 7.95
N ALA A 136 1.68 21.94 6.92
CA ALA A 136 2.11 21.83 5.52
C ALA A 136 3.54 22.32 5.27
N ASP A 137 3.96 23.37 5.98
CA ASP A 137 5.30 23.98 5.85
C ASP A 137 6.32 23.42 6.86
N ARG A 138 5.97 22.40 7.65
CA ARG A 138 6.87 21.76 8.60
C ARG A 138 7.75 20.72 7.91
N ARG A 139 9.02 20.67 8.33
CA ARG A 139 9.99 19.64 7.90
C ARG A 139 9.92 18.39 8.79
N PRO A 140 10.42 17.22 8.35
CA PRO A 140 10.31 15.96 9.09
C PRO A 140 10.79 16.00 10.54
N HIS A 141 11.84 16.76 10.85
CA HIS A 141 12.36 16.90 12.23
C HIS A 141 11.43 17.70 13.15
N GLN A 142 10.47 18.44 12.61
CA GLN A 142 9.47 19.22 13.33
C GLN A 142 8.13 18.44 13.51
N LEU A 143 8.05 17.21 12.99
CA LEU A 143 6.87 16.37 13.00
C LEU A 143 7.06 15.19 13.97
N SER A 144 6.00 14.81 14.68
CA SER A 144 5.98 13.56 15.45
C SER A 144 6.04 12.32 14.54
N GLY A 145 6.30 11.14 15.11
CA GLY A 145 6.31 9.87 14.34
C GLY A 145 4.99 9.63 13.61
N GLY A 146 3.85 9.80 14.30
CA GLY A 146 2.53 9.64 13.70
C GLY A 146 2.22 10.71 12.64
N GLN A 147 2.69 11.95 12.82
CA GLN A 147 2.55 12.99 11.80
C GLN A 147 3.38 12.67 10.54
N ARG A 148 4.62 12.17 10.71
CA ARG A 148 5.42 11.70 9.58
C ARG A 148 4.73 10.55 8.83
N GLN A 149 4.10 9.62 9.54
CA GLN A 149 3.36 8.53 8.91
C GLN A 149 2.14 9.04 8.13
N ARG A 150 1.41 10.03 8.65
CA ARG A 150 0.31 10.67 7.92
C ARG A 150 0.78 11.41 6.66
N VAL A 151 1.95 12.06 6.69
CA VAL A 151 2.57 12.63 5.48
C VAL A 151 2.91 11.54 4.46
N ASN A 152 3.45 10.39 4.92
CA ASN A 152 3.74 9.24 4.06
C ASN A 152 2.47 8.71 3.35
N ILE A 153 1.35 8.60 4.09
CA ILE A 153 0.05 8.20 3.53
C ILE A 153 -0.44 9.23 2.50
N ALA A 154 -0.41 10.52 2.82
CA ALA A 154 -0.81 11.58 1.91
C ALA A 154 0.06 11.60 0.64
N ARG A 155 1.37 11.39 0.78
CA ARG A 155 2.32 11.31 -0.33
C ARG A 155 1.98 10.17 -1.29
N ALA A 156 1.60 9.00 -0.76
CA ALA A 156 1.23 7.84 -1.56
C ALA A 156 -0.02 8.08 -2.43
N LEU A 157 -0.90 8.99 -2.00
CA LEU A 157 -2.15 9.33 -2.71
C LEU A 157 -2.03 10.51 -3.67
N MET A 158 -0.84 11.10 -3.81
CA MET A 158 -0.65 12.36 -4.54
C MET A 158 -1.02 12.26 -6.04
N ASN A 159 -0.77 11.11 -6.65
CA ASN A 159 -1.01 10.89 -8.07
C ASN A 159 -2.34 10.20 -8.37
N ASP A 160 -3.29 10.22 -7.42
CA ASP A 160 -4.62 9.61 -7.55
C ASP A 160 -4.54 8.11 -7.95
N PRO A 161 -3.78 7.27 -7.21
CA PRO A 161 -3.55 5.89 -7.57
C PRO A 161 -4.84 5.07 -7.50
N THR A 162 -4.99 4.06 -8.37
CA THR A 162 -6.08 3.07 -8.31
C THR A 162 -5.79 1.96 -7.31
N VAL A 163 -4.51 1.72 -7.01
CA VAL A 163 -4.04 0.73 -6.03
C VAL A 163 -3.20 1.41 -4.94
N LEU A 164 -3.50 1.11 -3.69
CA LEU A 164 -2.71 1.54 -2.53
C LEU A 164 -2.11 0.33 -1.82
N LEU A 165 -0.80 0.26 -1.76
CA LEU A 165 -0.05 -0.78 -1.08
C LEU A 165 0.53 -0.21 0.22
N VAL A 166 0.24 -0.86 1.34
CA VAL A 166 0.59 -0.35 2.68
C VAL A 166 1.39 -1.42 3.42
N ASP A 167 2.64 -1.10 3.74
CA ASP A 167 3.54 -1.99 4.44
C ASP A 167 3.71 -1.57 5.89
N GLU A 168 3.19 -2.37 6.83
CA GLU A 168 3.37 -2.24 8.28
C GLU A 168 3.21 -0.79 8.82
N PRO A 169 2.10 -0.08 8.55
CA PRO A 169 1.99 1.36 8.80
C PRO A 169 1.98 1.75 10.28
N THR A 170 1.84 0.78 11.18
CA THR A 170 1.69 0.99 12.62
C THR A 170 2.86 0.49 13.44
N SER A 171 3.88 -0.13 12.84
CA SER A 171 4.99 -0.82 13.53
C SER A 171 5.82 0.07 14.49
N ALA A 172 5.83 1.39 14.29
CA ALA A 172 6.55 2.36 15.11
C ALA A 172 5.62 3.23 15.99
N LEU A 173 4.35 2.84 16.13
CA LEU A 173 3.31 3.61 16.85
C LEU A 173 2.80 2.81 18.05
N ASP A 174 2.32 3.53 19.08
CA ASP A 174 1.53 2.93 20.13
C ASP A 174 0.16 2.47 19.62
N HIS A 175 -0.53 1.67 20.43
CA HIS A 175 -1.80 1.03 20.05
C HIS A 175 -2.88 2.05 19.60
N GLU A 176 -3.05 3.14 20.34
CA GLU A 176 -4.08 4.16 20.03
C GLU A 176 -3.79 4.89 18.72
N ARG A 177 -2.53 5.28 18.51
CA ARG A 177 -2.09 5.92 17.26
C ARG A 177 -2.12 4.95 16.08
N GLY A 178 -1.83 3.69 16.33
CA GLY A 178 -1.94 2.62 15.35
C GLY A 178 -3.37 2.49 14.83
N ALA A 179 -4.36 2.38 15.74
CA ALA A 179 -5.78 2.34 15.39
C ALA A 179 -6.20 3.54 14.53
N ALA A 180 -5.82 4.75 14.95
CA ALA A 180 -6.14 5.98 14.22
C ALA A 180 -5.54 6.01 12.79
N VAL A 181 -4.37 5.39 12.57
CA VAL A 181 -3.75 5.27 11.25
C VAL A 181 -4.50 4.28 10.37
N ILE A 182 -4.92 3.13 10.90
CA ILE A 182 -5.72 2.14 10.15
C ILE A 182 -7.08 2.73 9.76
N ASP A 183 -7.76 3.39 10.68
CA ASP A 183 -9.01 4.09 10.39
C ASP A 183 -8.86 5.17 9.32
N LEU A 184 -7.77 5.92 9.36
CA LEU A 184 -7.45 6.92 8.34
C LEU A 184 -7.28 6.27 6.97
N ILE A 185 -6.49 5.20 6.87
CA ILE A 185 -6.28 4.46 5.61
C ILE A 185 -7.62 3.93 5.09
N THR A 186 -8.45 3.34 5.95
CA THR A 186 -9.77 2.82 5.58
C THR A 186 -10.68 3.92 5.02
N ARG A 187 -10.75 5.07 5.68
CA ARG A 187 -11.54 6.22 5.17
C ARG A 187 -11.03 6.73 3.83
N LEU A 188 -9.72 6.83 3.65
CA LEU A 188 -9.12 7.29 2.40
C LEU A 188 -9.31 6.27 1.27
N THR A 189 -9.20 4.96 1.55
CA THR A 189 -9.52 3.87 0.62
C THR A 189 -10.91 4.04 0.02
N ARG A 190 -11.92 4.23 0.88
CA ARG A 190 -13.31 4.40 0.46
C ARG A 190 -13.53 5.72 -0.28
N ARG A 191 -12.99 6.84 0.27
CA ARG A 191 -13.16 8.17 -0.33
C ARG A 191 -12.55 8.29 -1.73
N GLN A 192 -11.39 7.66 -1.95
CA GLN A 192 -10.67 7.72 -3.23
C GLN A 192 -10.93 6.51 -4.12
N ALA A 193 -11.75 5.57 -3.64
CA ALA A 193 -12.08 4.33 -4.34
C ALA A 193 -10.83 3.52 -4.75
N THR A 194 -9.76 3.52 -3.93
CA THR A 194 -8.56 2.73 -4.19
C THR A 194 -8.76 1.26 -3.83
N ALA A 195 -8.14 0.34 -4.58
CA ALA A 195 -7.96 -1.04 -4.13
C ALA A 195 -6.77 -1.08 -3.18
N THR A 196 -7.00 -1.32 -1.88
CA THR A 196 -5.97 -1.21 -0.86
C THR A 196 -5.56 -2.58 -0.32
N VAL A 197 -4.25 -2.86 -0.38
CA VAL A 197 -3.63 -4.01 0.31
C VAL A 197 -2.84 -3.49 1.50
N LEU A 198 -3.20 -3.91 2.70
CA LEU A 198 -2.52 -3.54 3.93
C LEU A 198 -1.84 -4.77 4.53
N VAL A 199 -0.54 -4.76 4.61
CA VAL A 199 0.26 -5.81 5.26
C VAL A 199 0.53 -5.41 6.70
N THR A 200 0.28 -6.33 7.62
CA THR A 200 0.62 -6.15 9.03
C THR A 200 0.85 -7.51 9.73
N HIS A 201 1.63 -7.50 10.79
CA HIS A 201 1.74 -8.64 11.70
C HIS A 201 0.80 -8.51 12.92
N ASP A 202 0.17 -7.34 13.11
CA ASP A 202 -0.78 -7.10 14.21
C ASP A 202 -2.22 -7.06 13.68
N PRO A 203 -3.04 -8.10 13.98
CA PRO A 203 -4.43 -8.17 13.55
C PRO A 203 -5.39 -7.32 14.40
N THR A 204 -4.94 -6.72 15.50
CA THR A 204 -5.81 -6.09 16.53
C THR A 204 -6.67 -4.95 15.98
N HIS A 205 -6.26 -4.28 14.92
CA HIS A 205 -6.97 -3.11 14.36
C HIS A 205 -7.66 -3.39 13.02
N LEU A 206 -7.78 -4.66 12.62
CA LEU A 206 -8.28 -5.03 11.30
C LEU A 206 -9.81 -5.15 11.17
N THR A 207 -10.55 -4.78 12.22
CA THR A 207 -12.03 -4.79 12.20
C THR A 207 -12.63 -3.92 11.09
N ALA A 208 -11.87 -2.94 10.60
CA ALA A 208 -12.26 -2.05 9.51
C ALA A 208 -11.91 -2.59 8.10
N ALA A 209 -11.17 -3.72 8.01
CA ALA A 209 -10.84 -4.35 6.74
C ALA A 209 -12.06 -5.09 6.17
N ASP A 210 -12.28 -4.95 4.86
CA ASP A 210 -13.37 -5.64 4.17
C ASP A 210 -13.07 -7.14 4.02
N ARG A 211 -11.78 -7.50 3.99
CA ARG A 211 -11.30 -8.87 3.89
C ARG A 211 -9.95 -9.03 4.60
N ILE A 212 -9.76 -10.16 5.26
CA ILE A 212 -8.48 -10.55 5.85
C ILE A 212 -7.97 -11.79 5.10
N ALA A 213 -6.72 -11.77 4.67
CA ALA A 213 -6.02 -12.90 4.07
C ALA A 213 -4.82 -13.26 4.95
N GLU A 214 -4.57 -14.55 5.16
CA GLU A 214 -3.44 -15.01 5.94
C GLU A 214 -2.36 -15.59 5.02
N VAL A 215 -1.10 -15.22 5.25
CA VAL A 215 0.05 -15.76 4.52
C VAL A 215 0.90 -16.60 5.47
N HIS A 216 1.05 -17.87 5.12
CA HIS A 216 1.92 -18.83 5.80
C HIS A 216 2.79 -19.58 4.79
N ASP A 217 4.09 -19.59 5.00
CA ASP A 217 5.07 -20.30 4.15
C ASP A 217 4.87 -20.02 2.65
N GLY A 218 4.66 -18.74 2.31
CA GLY A 218 4.48 -18.28 0.93
C GLY A 218 3.11 -18.60 0.32
N ARG A 219 2.18 -19.18 1.06
CA ARG A 219 0.81 -19.49 0.60
C ARG A 219 -0.20 -18.54 1.22
N LEU A 220 -1.16 -18.10 0.42
CA LEU A 220 -2.22 -17.21 0.87
C LEU A 220 -3.51 -18.02 1.12
N HIS A 221 -4.07 -17.82 2.30
CA HIS A 221 -5.33 -18.40 2.73
C HIS A 221 -6.35 -17.27 2.92
N LEU A 222 -7.48 -17.39 2.23
CA LEU A 222 -8.65 -16.55 2.48
C LEU A 222 -9.56 -17.29 3.45
N PRO A 223 -9.79 -16.82 4.68
CA PRO A 223 -10.79 -17.41 5.55
C PRO A 223 -12.15 -17.36 4.86
N ALA A 224 -12.92 -18.43 4.99
CA ALA A 224 -14.28 -18.46 4.47
C ALA A 224 -15.05 -17.25 5.02
N PRO A 225 -15.90 -16.59 4.19
CA PRO A 225 -16.71 -15.48 4.67
C PRO A 225 -17.49 -15.95 5.91
N ALA A 226 -17.41 -15.18 7.00
CA ALA A 226 -18.16 -15.48 8.21
C ALA A 226 -19.62 -15.67 7.78
N ARG A 227 -20.15 -16.88 7.95
CA ARG A 227 -21.56 -17.16 7.66
C ARG A 227 -22.36 -16.23 8.54
N GLY A 228 -23.05 -15.27 7.88
CA GLY A 228 -23.96 -14.38 8.58
C GLY A 228 -24.82 -15.23 9.52
N HIS A 229 -24.84 -14.88 10.79
CA HIS A 229 -25.81 -15.43 11.73
C HIS A 229 -27.19 -15.04 11.19
N GLY A 230 -27.77 -15.93 10.39
CA GLY A 230 -29.19 -15.96 10.18
C GLY A 230 -29.82 -16.28 11.53
N GLY A 231 -30.26 -15.24 12.22
CA GLY A 231 -31.15 -15.41 13.37
C GLY A 231 -32.51 -15.91 12.89
N PRO A 232 -33.19 -16.70 13.73
CA PRO A 232 -34.49 -17.27 13.46
C PRO A 232 -35.59 -16.22 13.32
#